data_d218745159e30b934f579093f8055b4e
#
_entry.id   d218745159e30b934f579093f8055b4e
#
_cell.length_a   1.000
_cell.length_b   1.000
_cell.length_c   1.000
_cell.angle_alpha   90.00
_cell.angle_beta   90.00
_cell.angle_gamma   90.00
#
_symmetry.space_group_name_H-M   'P 1'
#
loop_
_entity.id
_entity.type
_entity.pdbx_description
1 polymer ?
#
loop_
_entity_poly.entity_id
_entity_poly.type
_entity_poly.pdbx_seq_one_letter_code
_entity_poly.pdbx_strand_id
1 'polypeptide(L)'
;GLTETSPVLTINSPRFETDHLTAAERSVVLSAAGVPTIGTEMATSADGEVMARSNTVMDGYWNQAEETAKAIVNGFFHTGDGGSIGEGHVLTISDRKKDVIISGGENVSSIEVEDALFSHPEVTEVAVIGIPDDKWGELVLGLVVKSPGSTLSEDELISYCRTKIAAYKCPKKVEFRSELARTATGKLQKFKLRAPYWDGYTKQVN
;
A
#
# COMPACT_ATOMS: atom_id res chain seq x y z
N GLY A 1 9.49 -5.71 6.53
CA GLY A 1 9.29 -7.06 7.03
C GLY A 1 7.90 -7.26 7.61
N LEU A 2 7.55 -8.50 7.93
CA LEU A 2 6.24 -8.95 8.40
C LEU A 2 6.41 -9.80 9.66
N THR A 3 5.32 -10.08 10.37
CA THR A 3 5.33 -11.02 11.51
C THR A 3 5.85 -12.40 11.09
N GLU A 4 5.46 -12.85 9.92
CA GLU A 4 5.84 -14.10 9.28
C GLU A 4 7.35 -14.19 8.94
N THR A 5 8.08 -13.09 9.08
CA THR A 5 9.51 -13.00 8.72
C THR A 5 10.41 -12.57 9.88
N SER A 6 9.93 -12.59 11.11
CA SER A 6 10.60 -12.43 12.43
C SER A 6 11.49 -11.18 12.61
N PRO A 7 11.06 -9.98 12.39
CA PRO A 7 10.14 -9.37 11.44
C PRO A 7 10.85 -8.74 10.23
N VAL A 8 12.19 -8.89 10.08
CA VAL A 8 13.01 -8.09 9.15
C VAL A 8 13.44 -8.90 7.93
N LEU A 9 13.10 -8.43 6.74
CA LEU A 9 13.61 -8.95 5.46
C LEU A 9 14.58 -7.99 4.79
N THR A 10 14.29 -6.70 4.88
CA THR A 10 15.09 -5.65 4.24
C THR A 10 15.39 -4.52 5.22
N ILE A 11 16.47 -3.82 4.98
CA ILE A 11 16.87 -2.63 5.75
C ILE A 11 17.20 -1.53 4.76
N ASN A 12 16.62 -0.34 5.00
CA ASN A 12 17.06 0.90 4.38
C ASN A 12 17.76 1.75 5.44
N SER A 13 18.99 2.12 5.16
CA SER A 13 19.77 3.00 6.04
C SER A 13 20.40 4.12 5.22
N PRO A 14 20.55 5.32 5.79
CA PRO A 14 21.32 6.38 5.16
C PRO A 14 22.72 5.90 4.81
N ARG A 15 23.17 6.19 3.60
CA ARG A 15 24.53 5.90 3.11
C ARG A 15 25.25 7.21 2.88
N PHE A 16 26.55 7.21 3.05
CA PHE A 16 27.40 8.40 2.74
C PHE A 16 27.14 8.96 1.35
N GLU A 17 26.83 8.07 0.40
CA GLU A 17 26.48 8.43 -0.99
C GLU A 17 25.24 9.32 -1.11
N THR A 18 24.41 9.39 -0.06
CA THR A 18 23.20 10.23 -0.03
C THR A 18 23.38 11.54 0.75
N ASP A 19 24.54 11.78 1.33
CA ASP A 19 24.77 12.97 2.17
C ASP A 19 24.77 14.28 1.39
N HIS A 20 25.03 14.22 0.08
CA HIS A 20 24.97 15.37 -0.82
C HIS A 20 23.56 15.70 -1.32
N LEU A 21 22.57 14.81 -1.08
CA LEU A 21 21.21 15.00 -1.53
C LEU A 21 20.46 16.02 -0.67
N THR A 22 19.55 16.76 -1.30
CA THR A 22 18.58 17.60 -0.59
C THR A 22 17.66 16.74 0.28
N ALA A 23 16.98 17.36 1.24
CA ALA A 23 16.03 16.65 2.11
C ALA A 23 14.92 15.94 1.31
N ALA A 24 14.43 16.56 0.22
CA ALA A 24 13.42 15.98 -0.65
C ALA A 24 13.94 14.75 -1.42
N GLU A 25 15.13 14.83 -2.02
CA GLU A 25 15.75 13.71 -2.73
C GLU A 25 16.08 12.56 -1.76
N ARG A 26 16.59 12.88 -0.57
CA ARG A 26 16.88 11.90 0.47
C ARG A 26 15.59 11.20 0.95
N SER A 27 14.47 11.90 1.06
CA SER A 27 13.19 11.30 1.45
C SER A 27 12.73 10.23 0.43
N VAL A 28 12.93 10.45 -0.86
CA VAL A 28 12.62 9.48 -1.91
C VAL A 28 13.48 8.23 -1.76
N VAL A 29 14.79 8.37 -1.53
CA VAL A 29 15.69 7.22 -1.32
C VAL A 29 15.32 6.46 -0.06
N LEU A 30 14.99 7.15 1.03
CA LEU A 30 14.64 6.55 2.31
C LEU A 30 13.21 5.98 2.37
N SER A 31 12.34 6.30 1.42
CA SER A 31 11.00 5.71 1.32
C SER A 31 11.01 4.27 0.80
N ALA A 32 12.09 3.84 0.14
CA ALA A 32 12.24 2.45 -0.29
C ALA A 32 12.33 1.50 0.91
N ALA A 33 11.90 0.25 0.71
CA ALA A 33 12.02 -0.79 1.74
C ALA A 33 13.47 -1.22 2.01
N GLY A 34 14.40 -0.85 1.12
CA GLY A 34 15.83 -1.06 1.27
C GLY A 34 16.33 -2.35 0.64
N VAL A 35 17.49 -2.81 1.08
CA VAL A 35 18.17 -4.00 0.56
C VAL A 35 17.94 -5.22 1.44
N PRO A 36 17.97 -6.46 0.88
CA PRO A 36 17.85 -7.67 1.66
C PRO A 36 18.88 -7.76 2.80
N THR A 37 18.45 -8.27 3.95
CA THR A 37 19.36 -8.61 5.04
C THR A 37 20.21 -9.85 4.67
N ILE A 38 21.33 -10.04 5.37
CA ILE A 38 22.20 -11.20 5.17
C ILE A 38 21.39 -12.48 5.34
N GLY A 39 21.50 -13.39 4.36
CA GLY A 39 20.77 -14.66 4.35
C GLY A 39 19.33 -14.57 3.84
N THR A 40 18.91 -13.40 3.34
CA THR A 40 17.61 -13.22 2.71
C THR A 40 17.76 -13.11 1.20
N GLU A 41 17.02 -13.96 0.50
CA GLU A 41 16.81 -13.87 -0.95
C GLU A 41 15.45 -13.25 -1.22
N MET A 42 15.42 -12.24 -2.10
CA MET A 42 14.19 -11.56 -2.52
C MET A 42 13.98 -11.75 -4.01
N ALA A 43 12.75 -11.96 -4.40
CA ALA A 43 12.32 -12.06 -5.79
C ALA A 43 10.97 -11.37 -5.98
N THR A 44 10.59 -11.16 -7.24
CA THR A 44 9.23 -10.77 -7.62
C THR A 44 8.61 -11.83 -8.51
N SER A 45 7.35 -12.18 -8.28
CA SER A 45 6.58 -13.05 -9.16
C SER A 45 6.25 -12.35 -10.49
N ALA A 46 5.71 -13.08 -11.45
CA ALA A 46 5.32 -12.53 -12.76
C ALA A 46 4.25 -11.43 -12.66
N ASP A 47 3.42 -11.47 -11.62
CA ASP A 47 2.38 -10.47 -11.32
C ASP A 47 2.85 -9.38 -10.34
N GLY A 48 4.18 -9.30 -10.07
CA GLY A 48 4.80 -8.26 -9.29
C GLY A 48 4.71 -8.42 -7.78
N GLU A 49 4.31 -9.62 -7.27
CA GLU A 49 4.33 -9.87 -5.83
C GLU A 49 5.77 -10.06 -5.32
N VAL A 50 6.07 -9.42 -4.22
CA VAL A 50 7.34 -9.59 -3.52
C VAL A 50 7.36 -10.94 -2.80
N MET A 51 8.40 -11.73 -3.07
CA MET A 51 8.62 -13.03 -2.45
C MET A 51 9.94 -13.04 -1.70
N ALA A 52 10.00 -13.78 -0.61
CA ALA A 52 11.21 -13.87 0.21
C ALA A 52 11.52 -15.32 0.60
N ARG A 53 12.81 -15.65 0.63
CA ARG A 53 13.35 -16.87 1.22
C ARG A 53 14.43 -16.50 2.22
N SER A 54 14.26 -16.92 3.48
CA SER A 54 15.20 -16.62 4.55
C SER A 54 14.99 -17.61 5.70
N ASN A 55 16.00 -17.78 6.55
CA ASN A 55 15.88 -18.52 7.79
C ASN A 55 15.02 -17.81 8.86
N THR A 56 14.60 -16.58 8.60
CA THR A 56 13.68 -15.83 9.46
C THR A 56 12.22 -15.99 9.05
N VAL A 57 11.94 -16.59 7.90
CA VAL A 57 10.58 -16.93 7.48
C VAL A 57 10.02 -18.03 8.38
N MET A 58 8.76 -17.88 8.78
CA MET A 58 8.05 -18.87 9.61
C MET A 58 8.01 -20.25 8.94
N ASP A 59 7.91 -21.30 9.73
CA ASP A 59 7.65 -22.66 9.22
C ASP A 59 6.19 -22.82 8.72
N GLY A 60 5.27 -22.04 9.24
CA GLY A 60 3.86 -22.02 8.82
C GLY A 60 2.93 -21.41 9.84
N TYR A 61 1.66 -21.30 9.47
CA TYR A 61 0.58 -20.87 10.35
C TYR A 61 0.10 -22.02 11.24
N TRP A 62 -0.06 -21.74 12.53
CA TRP A 62 -0.49 -22.75 13.51
C TRP A 62 -1.85 -23.36 13.17
N ASN A 63 -1.90 -24.68 13.02
CA ASN A 63 -3.09 -25.46 12.64
C ASN A 63 -3.78 -24.99 11.33
N GLN A 64 -3.03 -24.39 10.38
CA GLN A 64 -3.55 -23.89 9.12
C GLN A 64 -2.65 -24.35 7.96
N ALA A 65 -2.63 -25.66 7.70
CA ALA A 65 -1.76 -26.26 6.69
C ALA A 65 -2.06 -25.74 5.27
N GLU A 66 -3.33 -25.54 4.94
CA GLU A 66 -3.76 -25.03 3.63
C GLU A 66 -3.30 -23.57 3.41
N GLU A 67 -3.44 -22.71 4.41
CA GLU A 67 -2.97 -21.33 4.34
C GLU A 67 -1.45 -21.27 4.29
N THR A 68 -0.77 -22.15 5.01
CA THR A 68 0.70 -22.29 4.94
C THR A 68 1.15 -22.68 3.53
N ALA A 69 0.49 -23.65 2.90
CA ALA A 69 0.81 -24.10 1.54
C ALA A 69 0.57 -23.01 0.49
N LYS A 70 -0.40 -22.12 0.70
CA LYS A 70 -0.62 -20.94 -0.15
C LYS A 70 0.44 -19.85 0.06
N ALA A 71 0.86 -19.65 1.31
CA ALA A 71 1.80 -18.61 1.66
C ALA A 71 3.26 -18.98 1.35
N ILE A 72 3.62 -20.28 1.41
CA ILE A 72 4.98 -20.76 1.15
C ILE A 72 4.95 -21.71 -0.04
N VAL A 73 5.40 -21.20 -1.20
CA VAL A 73 5.40 -21.95 -2.46
C VAL A 73 6.82 -22.05 -2.99
N ASN A 74 7.27 -23.26 -3.32
CA ASN A 74 8.63 -23.54 -3.82
C ASN A 74 9.75 -22.95 -2.94
N GLY A 75 9.53 -22.92 -1.62
CA GLY A 75 10.50 -22.40 -0.65
C GLY A 75 10.54 -20.87 -0.56
N PHE A 76 9.68 -20.16 -1.26
CA PHE A 76 9.48 -18.73 -1.11
C PHE A 76 8.19 -18.41 -0.35
N PHE A 77 8.30 -17.51 0.59
CA PHE A 77 7.15 -16.89 1.24
C PHE A 77 6.59 -15.77 0.37
N HIS A 78 5.32 -15.85 0.06
CA HIS A 78 4.56 -14.85 -0.67
C HIS A 78 4.05 -13.78 0.30
N THR A 79 4.56 -12.55 0.17
CA THR A 79 4.31 -11.50 1.18
C THR A 79 2.92 -10.89 1.09
N GLY A 80 2.24 -11.03 -0.05
CA GLY A 80 1.01 -10.32 -0.36
C GLY A 80 1.21 -8.83 -0.69
N ASP A 81 2.46 -8.36 -0.70
CA ASP A 81 2.82 -6.99 -1.06
C ASP A 81 3.35 -6.98 -2.51
N GLY A 82 2.85 -6.05 -3.33
CA GLY A 82 3.40 -5.76 -4.65
C GLY A 82 4.61 -4.85 -4.54
N GLY A 83 5.56 -5.02 -5.44
CA GLY A 83 6.76 -4.20 -5.45
C GLY A 83 7.71 -4.52 -6.60
N SER A 84 8.84 -3.83 -6.61
CA SER A 84 9.91 -4.03 -7.59
C SER A 84 11.27 -4.02 -6.91
N ILE A 85 12.20 -4.79 -7.48
CA ILE A 85 13.61 -4.81 -7.06
C ILE A 85 14.39 -4.07 -8.14
N GLY A 86 14.90 -2.91 -7.78
CA GLY A 86 15.68 -2.04 -8.66
C GLY A 86 17.18 -2.30 -8.60
N GLU A 87 17.93 -1.35 -9.14
CA GLU A 87 19.38 -1.37 -9.11
C GLU A 87 19.91 -1.46 -7.68
N GLY A 88 21.01 -2.18 -7.47
CA GLY A 88 21.59 -2.41 -6.15
C GLY A 88 20.70 -3.27 -5.23
N HIS A 89 19.76 -4.04 -5.79
CA HIS A 89 18.82 -4.87 -5.05
C HIS A 89 17.90 -4.09 -4.09
N VAL A 90 17.63 -2.83 -4.39
CA VAL A 90 16.73 -1.99 -3.58
C VAL A 90 15.29 -2.38 -3.85
N LEU A 91 14.60 -2.83 -2.80
CA LEU A 91 13.18 -3.15 -2.84
C LEU A 91 12.35 -1.86 -2.65
N THR A 92 11.41 -1.64 -3.55
CA THR A 92 10.36 -0.62 -3.42
C THR A 92 9.01 -1.32 -3.38
N ILE A 93 8.22 -1.05 -2.34
CA ILE A 93 6.85 -1.57 -2.22
C ILE A 93 5.91 -0.60 -2.93
N SER A 94 5.00 -1.14 -3.74
CA SER A 94 3.99 -0.35 -4.46
C SER A 94 2.65 -0.33 -3.73
N ASP A 95 2.14 -1.50 -3.32
CA ASP A 95 0.90 -1.63 -2.55
C ASP A 95 0.75 -3.08 -2.04
N ARG A 96 -0.26 -3.33 -1.22
CA ARG A 96 -0.73 -4.70 -0.96
C ARG A 96 -1.58 -5.18 -2.12
N LYS A 97 -1.38 -6.42 -2.57
CA LYS A 97 -2.18 -7.00 -3.67
C LYS A 97 -3.69 -6.87 -3.42
N LYS A 98 -4.13 -7.13 -2.18
CA LYS A 98 -5.54 -7.01 -1.77
C LYS A 98 -6.07 -5.57 -1.63
N ASP A 99 -5.20 -4.57 -1.67
CA ASP A 99 -5.55 -3.16 -1.55
C ASP A 99 -5.42 -2.41 -2.89
N VAL A 100 -4.84 -3.07 -3.93
CA VAL A 100 -4.87 -2.58 -5.32
C VAL A 100 -6.32 -2.48 -5.77
N ILE A 101 -6.70 -1.36 -6.33
CA ILE A 101 -8.07 -1.07 -6.81
C ILE A 101 -8.13 -1.33 -8.29
N ILE A 102 -9.05 -2.17 -8.75
CA ILE A 102 -9.25 -2.47 -10.18
C ILE A 102 -10.37 -1.58 -10.72
N SER A 103 -10.02 -0.42 -11.24
CA SER A 103 -10.97 0.57 -11.74
C SER A 103 -10.92 0.68 -13.25
N GLY A 104 -11.98 0.29 -13.93
CA GLY A 104 -12.07 0.31 -15.41
C GLY A 104 -11.07 -0.61 -16.11
N GLY A 105 -10.62 -1.68 -15.44
CA GLY A 105 -9.62 -2.62 -15.95
C GLY A 105 -8.17 -2.20 -15.68
N GLU A 106 -7.95 -1.05 -15.06
CA GLU A 106 -6.62 -0.54 -14.68
C GLU A 106 -6.34 -0.78 -13.19
N ASN A 107 -5.12 -1.20 -12.89
CA ASN A 107 -4.66 -1.33 -11.51
C ASN A 107 -4.26 0.05 -10.95
N VAL A 108 -4.94 0.46 -9.89
CA VAL A 108 -4.66 1.70 -9.17
C VAL A 108 -4.08 1.38 -7.81
N SER A 109 -2.86 1.82 -7.55
CA SER A 109 -2.24 1.71 -6.22
C SER A 109 -2.95 2.65 -5.24
N SER A 110 -3.47 2.09 -4.16
CA SER A 110 -4.10 2.88 -3.11
C SER A 110 -3.09 3.79 -2.41
N ILE A 111 -1.84 3.35 -2.26
CA ILE A 111 -0.75 4.13 -1.66
C ILE A 111 -0.38 5.34 -2.52
N GLU A 112 -0.27 5.18 -3.84
CA GLU A 112 0.03 6.30 -4.76
C GLU A 112 -1.03 7.41 -4.67
N VAL A 113 -2.29 7.02 -4.54
CA VAL A 113 -3.40 7.98 -4.39
C VAL A 113 -3.41 8.60 -3.00
N GLU A 114 -3.12 7.81 -1.96
CA GLU A 114 -2.96 8.29 -0.58
C GLU A 114 -1.87 9.36 -0.49
N ASP A 115 -0.70 9.11 -1.06
CA ASP A 115 0.42 10.05 -1.06
C ASP A 115 0.05 11.36 -1.76
N ALA A 116 -0.64 11.27 -2.90
CA ALA A 116 -1.09 12.45 -3.64
C ALA A 116 -2.09 13.29 -2.81
N LEU A 117 -3.07 12.66 -2.17
CA LEU A 117 -4.06 13.35 -1.34
C LEU A 117 -3.44 13.91 -0.05
N PHE A 118 -2.55 13.13 0.60
CA PHE A 118 -1.89 13.52 1.83
C PHE A 118 -0.93 14.69 1.65
N SER A 119 -0.40 14.89 0.43
CA SER A 119 0.45 16.05 0.13
C SER A 119 -0.30 17.40 0.15
N HIS A 120 -1.63 17.39 0.28
CA HIS A 120 -2.42 18.61 0.46
C HIS A 120 -2.28 19.13 1.91
N PRO A 121 -1.95 20.43 2.12
CA PRO A 121 -1.62 20.97 3.47
C PRO A 121 -2.77 20.89 4.47
N GLU A 122 -4.01 20.80 4.01
CA GLU A 122 -5.21 20.71 4.86
C GLU A 122 -5.66 19.25 5.10
N VAL A 123 -4.89 18.24 4.67
CA VAL A 123 -5.18 16.82 4.92
C VAL A 123 -4.29 16.32 6.06
N THR A 124 -4.90 15.72 7.07
CA THR A 124 -4.18 15.17 8.24
C THR A 124 -4.12 13.65 8.23
N GLU A 125 -5.15 12.98 7.68
CA GLU A 125 -5.15 11.54 7.47
C GLU A 125 -5.88 11.20 6.18
N VAL A 126 -5.45 10.12 5.55
CA VAL A 126 -6.08 9.59 4.34
C VAL A 126 -6.05 8.07 4.32
N ALA A 127 -7.09 7.49 3.77
CA ALA A 127 -7.15 6.10 3.35
C ALA A 127 -7.85 6.02 2.01
N VAL A 128 -7.30 5.27 1.09
CA VAL A 128 -7.90 5.03 -0.23
C VAL A 128 -8.32 3.58 -0.34
N ILE A 129 -9.57 3.38 -0.77
CA ILE A 129 -10.18 2.05 -0.92
C ILE A 129 -10.93 1.95 -2.25
N GLY A 130 -11.06 0.73 -2.77
CA GLY A 130 -11.98 0.42 -3.83
C GLY A 130 -13.39 0.15 -3.27
N ILE A 131 -14.40 0.75 -3.87
CA ILE A 131 -15.80 0.46 -3.56
C ILE A 131 -16.52 -0.05 -4.82
N PRO A 132 -17.59 -0.85 -4.69
CA PRO A 132 -18.30 -1.39 -5.84
C PRO A 132 -18.84 -0.29 -6.75
N ASP A 133 -18.71 -0.49 -8.07
CA ASP A 133 -19.29 0.40 -9.09
C ASP A 133 -19.66 -0.40 -10.32
N ASP A 134 -20.90 -0.24 -10.81
CA ASP A 134 -21.45 -1.00 -11.93
C ASP A 134 -20.72 -0.74 -13.27
N LYS A 135 -20.14 0.45 -13.41
CA LYS A 135 -19.45 0.86 -14.66
C LYS A 135 -17.96 0.54 -14.62
N TRP A 136 -17.32 0.72 -13.48
CA TRP A 136 -15.88 0.65 -13.34
C TRP A 136 -15.39 -0.64 -12.67
N GLY A 137 -16.31 -1.49 -12.18
CA GLY A 137 -16.00 -2.63 -11.30
C GLY A 137 -15.72 -2.14 -9.90
N GLU A 138 -14.64 -1.40 -9.74
CA GLU A 138 -14.35 -0.66 -8.51
C GLU A 138 -14.19 0.83 -8.80
N LEU A 139 -14.64 1.65 -7.87
CA LEU A 139 -14.43 3.09 -7.87
C LEU A 139 -13.42 3.46 -6.79
N VAL A 140 -12.45 4.31 -7.14
CA VAL A 140 -11.46 4.81 -6.19
C VAL A 140 -12.13 5.83 -5.27
N LEU A 141 -12.18 5.52 -3.97
CA LEU A 141 -12.74 6.38 -2.91
C LEU A 141 -11.63 6.83 -1.96
N GLY A 142 -11.49 8.15 -1.79
CA GLY A 142 -10.66 8.75 -0.75
C GLY A 142 -11.47 8.97 0.54
N LEU A 143 -11.01 8.39 1.66
CA LEU A 143 -11.51 8.70 3.00
C LEU A 143 -10.52 9.62 3.68
N VAL A 144 -10.91 10.84 4.01
CA VAL A 144 -9.99 11.93 4.37
C VAL A 144 -10.39 12.58 5.70
N VAL A 145 -9.42 12.78 6.57
CA VAL A 145 -9.54 13.65 7.73
C VAL A 145 -8.88 14.98 7.43
N LYS A 146 -9.65 16.06 7.57
CA LYS A 146 -9.15 17.44 7.34
C LYS A 146 -8.56 18.04 8.60
N SER A 147 -7.68 19.02 8.42
CA SER A 147 -7.22 19.88 9.50
C SER A 147 -8.40 20.59 10.17
N PRO A 148 -8.37 20.83 11.49
CA PRO A 148 -9.40 21.57 12.19
C PRO A 148 -9.66 22.94 11.54
N GLY A 149 -10.94 23.23 11.25
CA GLY A 149 -11.35 24.49 10.63
C GLY A 149 -11.19 24.56 9.11
N SER A 150 -10.70 23.49 8.47
CA SER A 150 -10.57 23.42 7.01
C SER A 150 -11.93 23.46 6.32
N THR A 151 -12.04 24.28 5.26
CA THR A 151 -13.20 24.37 4.37
C THR A 151 -13.01 23.58 3.08
N LEU A 152 -11.90 22.85 2.94
CA LEU A 152 -11.54 22.05 1.77
C LEU A 152 -12.72 21.19 1.30
N SER A 153 -13.11 21.34 0.05
CA SER A 153 -14.18 20.57 -0.58
C SER A 153 -13.63 19.33 -1.29
N GLU A 154 -14.53 18.38 -1.60
CA GLU A 154 -14.22 17.19 -2.38
C GLU A 154 -13.62 17.54 -3.75
N ASP A 155 -14.28 18.46 -4.49
CA ASP A 155 -13.84 18.84 -5.84
C ASP A 155 -12.47 19.51 -5.86
N GLU A 156 -12.15 20.34 -4.86
CA GLU A 156 -10.84 20.96 -4.72
C GLU A 156 -9.75 19.92 -4.47
N LEU A 157 -10.01 18.96 -3.58
CA LEU A 157 -9.03 17.91 -3.26
C LEU A 157 -8.83 16.96 -4.45
N ILE A 158 -9.89 16.57 -5.17
CA ILE A 158 -9.79 15.78 -6.40
C ILE A 158 -9.01 16.54 -7.47
N SER A 159 -9.29 17.84 -7.65
CA SER A 159 -8.58 18.69 -8.59
C SER A 159 -7.10 18.82 -8.25
N TYR A 160 -6.77 18.96 -6.97
CA TYR A 160 -5.39 18.94 -6.48
C TYR A 160 -4.70 17.58 -6.78
N CYS A 161 -5.36 16.46 -6.50
CA CYS A 161 -4.82 15.12 -6.79
C CYS A 161 -4.48 14.95 -8.28
N ARG A 162 -5.31 15.49 -9.20
CA ARG A 162 -5.06 15.48 -10.65
C ARG A 162 -3.81 16.26 -11.08
N THR A 163 -3.29 17.14 -10.25
CA THR A 163 -2.00 17.83 -10.52
C THR A 163 -0.79 16.98 -10.15
N LYS A 164 -1.00 15.89 -9.38
CA LYS A 164 0.07 15.05 -8.83
C LYS A 164 0.20 13.70 -9.52
N ILE A 165 -0.92 13.08 -9.88
CA ILE A 165 -0.97 11.76 -10.51
C ILE A 165 -1.89 11.73 -11.73
N ALA A 166 -1.79 10.66 -12.51
CA ALA A 166 -2.62 10.49 -13.71
C ALA A 166 -4.13 10.51 -13.38
N ALA A 167 -4.91 11.18 -14.20
CA ALA A 167 -6.34 11.45 -13.95
C ALA A 167 -7.18 10.17 -13.75
N TYR A 168 -6.82 9.05 -14.38
CA TYR A 168 -7.56 7.79 -14.23
C TYR A 168 -7.35 7.17 -12.84
N LYS A 169 -6.22 7.45 -12.18
CA LYS A 169 -5.92 7.00 -10.81
C LYS A 169 -6.60 7.83 -9.74
N CYS A 170 -6.94 9.08 -10.04
CA CYS A 170 -7.52 10.00 -9.06
C CYS A 170 -8.86 9.48 -8.54
N PRO A 171 -9.18 9.73 -7.26
CA PRO A 171 -10.46 9.33 -6.70
C PRO A 171 -11.61 9.97 -7.48
N LYS A 172 -12.68 9.20 -7.62
CA LYS A 172 -13.95 9.68 -8.20
C LYS A 172 -14.86 10.29 -7.14
N LYS A 173 -14.57 9.96 -5.88
CA LYS A 173 -15.30 10.42 -4.71
C LYS A 173 -14.35 10.59 -3.53
N VAL A 174 -14.58 11.62 -2.71
CA VAL A 174 -13.91 11.82 -1.43
C VAL A 174 -14.98 11.95 -0.34
N GLU A 175 -14.80 11.23 0.75
CA GLU A 175 -15.64 11.36 1.94
C GLU A 175 -14.79 11.88 3.09
N PHE A 176 -15.21 12.99 3.69
CA PHE A 176 -14.58 13.52 4.88
C PHE A 176 -15.06 12.81 6.13
N ARG A 177 -14.12 12.43 6.96
CA ARG A 177 -14.33 11.68 8.21
C ARG A 177 -13.73 12.46 9.40
N SER A 178 -14.24 12.20 10.60
CA SER A 178 -13.62 12.70 11.83
C SER A 178 -12.39 11.90 12.24
N GLU A 179 -12.36 10.61 11.89
CA GLU A 179 -11.29 9.67 12.19
C GLU A 179 -11.29 8.49 11.21
N LEU A 180 -10.18 7.76 11.12
CA LEU A 180 -10.06 6.53 10.36
C LEU A 180 -9.84 5.33 11.29
N ALA A 181 -10.38 4.17 10.92
CA ALA A 181 -10.26 2.94 11.70
C ALA A 181 -8.79 2.48 11.79
N ARG A 182 -8.28 2.37 13.02
CA ARG A 182 -6.90 1.94 13.31
C ARG A 182 -6.87 0.79 14.32
N THR A 183 -5.77 0.05 14.33
CA THR A 183 -5.44 -0.90 15.41
C THR A 183 -5.02 -0.13 16.67
N ALA A 184 -4.94 -0.82 17.81
CA ALA A 184 -4.36 -0.26 19.04
C ALA A 184 -2.91 0.24 18.86
N THR A 185 -2.18 -0.30 17.89
CA THR A 185 -0.81 0.12 17.53
C THR A 185 -0.77 1.24 16.50
N GLY A 186 -1.92 1.82 16.11
CA GLY A 186 -2.03 2.94 15.16
C GLY A 186 -2.07 2.53 13.68
N LYS A 187 -1.99 1.24 13.33
CA LYS A 187 -2.03 0.79 11.95
C LYS A 187 -3.43 0.93 11.35
N LEU A 188 -3.54 1.54 10.17
CA LEU A 188 -4.78 1.70 9.44
C LEU A 188 -5.42 0.35 9.08
N GLN A 189 -6.72 0.23 9.29
CA GLN A 189 -7.51 -0.99 9.02
C GLN A 189 -8.40 -0.81 7.78
N LYS A 190 -7.81 -0.77 6.58
CA LYS A 190 -8.56 -0.59 5.31
C LYS A 190 -9.72 -1.56 5.16
N PHE A 191 -9.58 -2.81 5.62
CA PHE A 191 -10.65 -3.80 5.54
C PHE A 191 -11.93 -3.37 6.31
N LYS A 192 -11.78 -2.71 7.47
CA LYS A 192 -12.92 -2.16 8.22
C LYS A 192 -13.55 -0.95 7.53
N LEU A 193 -12.71 -0.13 6.89
CA LEU A 193 -13.19 1.03 6.13
C LEU A 193 -13.95 0.60 4.88
N ARG A 194 -13.53 -0.51 4.27
CA ARG A 194 -14.11 -1.07 3.03
C ARG A 194 -15.42 -1.84 3.31
N ALA A 195 -15.50 -2.58 4.40
CA ALA A 195 -16.59 -3.51 4.70
C ALA A 195 -18.00 -2.92 4.51
N PRO A 196 -18.33 -1.69 4.96
CA PRO A 196 -19.68 -1.13 4.81
C PRO A 196 -20.13 -0.92 3.36
N TYR A 197 -19.20 -0.75 2.43
CA TYR A 197 -19.50 -0.52 1.00
C TYR A 197 -19.69 -1.83 0.25
N TRP A 198 -19.14 -2.93 0.76
CA TRP A 198 -19.21 -4.25 0.16
C TRP A 198 -20.33 -5.12 0.76
N ASP A 199 -21.10 -4.58 1.70
CA ASP A 199 -22.24 -5.30 2.27
C ASP A 199 -23.30 -5.56 1.19
N GLY A 200 -23.70 -6.84 1.01
CA GLY A 200 -24.60 -7.29 -0.05
C GLY A 200 -23.96 -7.58 -1.40
N TYR A 201 -22.67 -7.36 -1.59
CA TYR A 201 -21.95 -7.75 -2.80
C TYR A 201 -21.26 -9.12 -2.62
N THR A 202 -21.48 -10.04 -3.59
CA THR A 202 -20.95 -11.42 -3.54
C THR A 202 -19.51 -11.56 -4.05
N LYS A 203 -18.94 -10.52 -4.65
CA LYS A 203 -17.56 -10.48 -5.17
C LYS A 203 -16.85 -9.23 -4.67
N GLN A 204 -15.79 -9.44 -3.88
CA GLN A 204 -14.65 -8.53 -3.90
C GLN A 204 -13.84 -8.89 -5.15
N VAL A 205 -13.40 -7.90 -5.91
CA VAL A 205 -12.64 -8.11 -7.15
C VAL A 205 -11.23 -8.64 -6.87
N ASN A 206 -10.77 -8.56 -5.61
CA ASN A 206 -9.50 -9.10 -5.11
C ASN A 206 -9.69 -9.90 -3.83
#